data_763d62e759171a6eeb59492b4c1d7622
#
_entry.id   763d62e759171a6eeb59492b4c1d7622
#
_cell.length_a   1.000
_cell.length_b   1.000
_cell.length_c   1.000
_cell.angle_alpha   90.00
_cell.angle_beta   90.00
_cell.angle_gamma   90.00
#
_symmetry.space_group_name_H-M   'P 1'
#
loop_
_entity.id
_entity.type
_entity.pdbx_description
1 polymer ?
#
loop_
_entity_poly.entity_id
_entity_poly.type
_entity_poly.pdbx_seq_one_letter_code
_entity_poly.pdbx_strand_id
1 'polypeptide(L)'
;MPFFDIMDDVARHQIDKTDMGDNRLMGVLVCQVVKNYDKDHQGAVLVNITTRDYQESKLVWARMALPYGGQKWGEYFIPEVGDQVLVVFEQGNIDRPFIIGAVPKLNSNFMQQAFDEDNQFKRIKTRNGNLIEIMDNKEGEGDNDHIFIKTAKDTYKIEMDNEKKKILISDKESKNKLEMKTENGQMEIFADQKLTIKCGDNIKVIMNGSNGTVTIDAQKVKISASDAAEIKANSRMTAEGGNVTVSGNSMLKLKSSGPVTVEGTPIKLG
;
A
#
# COMPACT_ATOMS: atom_id res chain seq x y z
N MET A 1 16.15 -24.66 -64.21
CA MET A 1 15.43 -23.67 -63.36
C MET A 1 15.72 -22.30 -63.92
N PRO A 2 14.73 -21.49 -64.30
CA PRO A 2 14.97 -20.11 -64.68
C PRO A 2 15.62 -19.31 -63.57
N PHE A 3 16.47 -18.36 -63.90
CA PHE A 3 17.18 -17.51 -62.91
C PHE A 3 16.23 -16.80 -61.92
N PHE A 4 15.04 -16.45 -62.36
CA PHE A 4 13.99 -15.84 -61.53
C PHE A 4 13.46 -16.79 -60.46
N ASP A 5 13.36 -18.10 -60.70
CA ASP A 5 12.93 -19.10 -59.71
C ASP A 5 13.95 -19.23 -58.55
N ILE A 6 15.26 -19.10 -58.89
CA ILE A 6 16.33 -19.14 -57.90
C ILE A 6 16.31 -17.87 -57.00
N MET A 7 16.09 -16.69 -57.65
CA MET A 7 15.99 -15.43 -56.93
C MET A 7 14.77 -15.39 -55.98
N ASP A 8 13.64 -15.93 -56.45
CA ASP A 8 12.41 -16.04 -55.66
C ASP A 8 12.58 -17.03 -54.49
N ASP A 9 13.25 -18.14 -54.70
CA ASP A 9 13.54 -19.13 -53.68
C ASP A 9 14.52 -18.61 -52.61
N VAL A 10 15.57 -17.88 -53.03
CA VAL A 10 16.51 -17.20 -52.12
C VAL A 10 15.80 -16.10 -51.32
N ALA A 11 14.93 -15.30 -51.95
CA ALA A 11 14.18 -14.23 -51.31
C ALA A 11 13.20 -14.80 -50.30
N ARG A 12 12.47 -15.88 -50.63
CA ARG A 12 11.59 -16.60 -49.69
C ARG A 12 12.38 -17.19 -48.51
N HIS A 13 13.55 -17.79 -48.78
CA HIS A 13 14.40 -18.34 -47.74
C HIS A 13 14.88 -17.28 -46.74
N GLN A 14 15.21 -16.07 -47.22
CA GLN A 14 15.58 -14.94 -46.37
C GLN A 14 14.40 -14.37 -45.59
N ILE A 15 13.18 -14.44 -46.12
CA ILE A 15 11.96 -13.94 -45.43
C ILE A 15 11.43 -14.95 -44.43
N ASP A 16 11.41 -16.25 -44.77
CA ASP A 16 10.74 -17.31 -44.00
C ASP A 16 11.66 -18.04 -43.01
N LYS A 17 12.98 -17.89 -43.16
CA LYS A 17 13.97 -18.58 -42.32
C LYS A 17 14.76 -17.61 -41.43
N THR A 18 15.15 -18.06 -40.24
CA THR A 18 16.15 -17.40 -39.39
C THR A 18 17.57 -17.63 -39.95
N ASP A 19 18.55 -16.92 -39.42
CA ASP A 19 19.98 -17.11 -39.78
C ASP A 19 20.47 -18.54 -39.47
N MET A 20 19.79 -19.25 -38.56
CA MET A 20 20.07 -20.67 -38.23
C MET A 20 19.25 -21.65 -39.06
N GLY A 21 18.42 -21.19 -40.01
CA GLY A 21 17.61 -22.02 -40.91
C GLY A 21 16.25 -22.45 -40.33
N ASP A 22 15.88 -22.02 -39.15
CA ASP A 22 14.56 -22.29 -38.55
C ASP A 22 13.47 -21.44 -39.22
N ASN A 23 12.24 -21.96 -39.26
CA ASN A 23 11.10 -21.17 -39.71
C ASN A 23 10.83 -19.99 -38.78
N ARG A 24 10.60 -18.81 -39.37
CA ARG A 24 10.24 -17.61 -38.62
C ARG A 24 8.83 -17.75 -38.07
N LEU A 25 8.70 -17.49 -36.78
CA LEU A 25 7.42 -17.42 -36.10
C LEU A 25 6.87 -15.98 -36.18
N MET A 26 5.97 -15.76 -37.13
CA MET A 26 5.30 -14.48 -37.28
C MET A 26 4.05 -14.43 -36.41
N GLY A 27 3.83 -13.26 -35.76
CA GLY A 27 2.65 -13.02 -34.92
C GLY A 27 2.90 -13.20 -33.42
N VAL A 28 1.82 -13.44 -32.70
CA VAL A 28 1.77 -13.55 -31.26
C VAL A 28 1.33 -14.95 -30.86
N LEU A 29 2.01 -15.56 -29.92
CA LEU A 29 1.63 -16.87 -29.35
C LEU A 29 1.21 -16.73 -27.90
N VAL A 30 0.22 -17.53 -27.51
CA VAL A 30 -0.12 -17.73 -26.10
C VAL A 30 0.73 -18.89 -25.57
N CYS A 31 1.60 -18.59 -24.62
CA CYS A 31 2.51 -19.57 -24.02
C CYS A 31 2.22 -19.71 -22.53
N GLN A 32 2.61 -20.85 -21.94
CA GLN A 32 2.50 -21.06 -20.50
C GLN A 32 3.85 -20.82 -19.80
N VAL A 33 3.82 -20.15 -18.67
CA VAL A 33 4.99 -19.96 -17.82
C VAL A 33 5.34 -21.27 -17.09
N VAL A 34 6.59 -21.71 -17.24
CA VAL A 34 7.13 -22.92 -16.63
C VAL A 34 8.03 -22.60 -15.44
N LYS A 35 8.82 -21.51 -15.55
CA LYS A 35 9.73 -21.06 -14.50
C LYS A 35 9.89 -19.54 -14.57
N ASN A 36 9.82 -18.87 -13.43
CA ASN A 36 9.91 -17.41 -13.37
C ASN A 36 11.11 -16.91 -12.55
N TYR A 37 12.01 -17.80 -12.16
CA TYR A 37 13.24 -17.46 -11.48
C TYR A 37 14.38 -18.39 -11.95
N ASP A 38 15.52 -17.79 -12.28
CA ASP A 38 16.77 -18.49 -12.55
C ASP A 38 17.97 -17.55 -12.30
N LYS A 39 19.08 -18.11 -11.80
CA LYS A 39 20.29 -17.30 -11.49
C LYS A 39 20.99 -16.78 -12.73
N ASP A 40 20.99 -17.57 -13.79
CA ASP A 40 21.71 -17.29 -15.04
C ASP A 40 20.85 -16.49 -16.03
N HIS A 41 19.51 -16.43 -15.78
CA HIS A 41 18.52 -15.76 -16.64
C HIS A 41 17.73 -14.70 -15.86
N GLN A 42 18.45 -13.79 -15.21
CA GLN A 42 17.83 -12.75 -14.37
C GLN A 42 16.86 -11.87 -15.15
N GLY A 43 15.62 -11.76 -14.66
CA GLY A 43 14.57 -10.97 -15.30
C GLY A 43 13.91 -11.61 -16.53
N ALA A 44 14.30 -12.85 -16.88
CA ALA A 44 13.64 -13.64 -17.90
C ALA A 44 12.73 -14.71 -17.28
N VAL A 45 11.77 -15.17 -18.08
CA VAL A 45 10.77 -16.17 -17.71
C VAL A 45 10.87 -17.32 -18.71
N LEU A 46 10.93 -18.56 -18.22
CA LEU A 46 10.92 -19.75 -19.06
C LEU A 46 9.47 -20.03 -19.47
N VAL A 47 9.23 -20.01 -20.75
CA VAL A 47 7.91 -20.29 -21.34
C VAL A 47 7.92 -21.53 -22.20
N ASN A 48 6.81 -22.24 -22.23
CA ASN A 48 6.57 -23.36 -23.11
C ASN A 48 5.85 -22.90 -24.36
N ILE A 49 6.51 -23.03 -25.50
CA ILE A 49 5.95 -22.72 -26.82
C ILE A 49 5.36 -24.00 -27.38
N THR A 50 4.06 -24.01 -27.64
CA THR A 50 3.38 -25.10 -28.31
C THR A 50 2.81 -24.56 -29.64
N THR A 51 3.38 -24.97 -30.75
CA THR A 51 2.87 -24.62 -32.08
C THR A 51 2.36 -25.89 -32.82
N ARG A 52 1.49 -25.73 -33.79
CA ARG A 52 0.97 -26.85 -34.61
C ARG A 52 2.08 -27.56 -35.39
N ASP A 53 3.15 -26.83 -35.71
CA ASP A 53 4.24 -27.30 -36.58
C ASP A 53 5.36 -27.99 -35.78
N TYR A 54 5.40 -27.79 -34.46
CA TYR A 54 6.32 -28.51 -33.57
C TYR A 54 5.56 -29.63 -32.90
N GLN A 55 5.88 -30.88 -33.21
CA GLN A 55 5.33 -32.05 -32.54
C GLN A 55 5.77 -32.14 -31.05
N GLU A 56 6.79 -31.35 -30.68
CA GLU A 56 7.32 -31.24 -29.33
C GLU A 56 7.22 -29.79 -28.84
N SER A 57 6.95 -29.63 -27.54
CA SER A 57 6.97 -28.32 -26.89
C SER A 57 8.40 -27.82 -26.71
N LYS A 58 8.68 -26.58 -27.11
CA LYS A 58 10.00 -25.93 -26.94
C LYS A 58 9.98 -25.00 -25.74
N LEU A 59 10.95 -25.17 -24.84
CA LEU A 59 11.17 -24.27 -23.69
C LEU A 59 12.18 -23.19 -24.06
N VAL A 60 11.81 -21.93 -23.88
CA VAL A 60 12.69 -20.78 -24.17
C VAL A 60 12.60 -19.72 -23.07
N TRP A 61 13.71 -19.04 -22.81
CA TRP A 61 13.76 -17.91 -21.90
C TRP A 61 13.33 -16.64 -22.61
N ALA A 62 12.24 -16.04 -22.15
CA ALA A 62 11.65 -14.82 -22.70
C ALA A 62 11.87 -13.64 -21.75
N ARG A 63 12.25 -12.49 -22.27
CA ARG A 63 12.33 -11.25 -21.48
C ARG A 63 10.97 -10.58 -21.40
N MET A 64 10.70 -9.92 -20.26
CA MET A 64 9.49 -9.11 -20.12
C MET A 64 9.63 -7.76 -20.82
N ALA A 65 8.67 -7.41 -21.66
CA ALA A 65 8.45 -6.04 -22.09
C ALA A 65 7.63 -5.33 -21.00
N LEU A 66 8.29 -4.49 -20.21
CA LEU A 66 7.66 -3.73 -19.13
C LEU A 66 7.13 -2.39 -19.67
N PRO A 67 5.97 -1.89 -19.18
CA PRO A 67 5.45 -0.59 -19.58
C PRO A 67 6.41 0.56 -19.25
N TYR A 68 7.18 0.42 -18.16
CA TYR A 68 8.17 1.37 -17.72
C TYR A 68 9.37 0.66 -17.10
N GLY A 69 10.58 0.95 -17.59
CA GLY A 69 11.78 0.31 -17.08
C GLY A 69 13.07 0.99 -17.54
N GLY A 70 14.08 0.93 -16.71
CA GLY A 70 15.40 1.46 -16.96
C GLY A 70 16.47 0.80 -16.08
N GLN A 71 17.67 1.32 -16.05
CA GLN A 71 18.78 0.68 -15.36
C GLN A 71 18.59 0.61 -13.82
N LYS A 72 17.88 1.58 -13.21
CA LYS A 72 17.70 1.72 -11.75
C LYS A 72 16.26 1.88 -11.31
N TRP A 73 15.29 1.79 -12.24
CA TRP A 73 13.87 2.02 -11.98
C TRP A 73 13.00 1.23 -12.94
N GLY A 74 11.73 1.04 -12.60
CA GLY A 74 10.75 0.37 -13.45
C GLY A 74 9.63 -0.28 -12.66
N GLU A 75 8.69 -0.85 -13.39
CA GLU A 75 7.69 -1.76 -12.87
C GLU A 75 8.24 -3.19 -12.89
N TYR A 76 7.92 -3.99 -11.87
CA TYR A 76 8.37 -5.37 -11.79
C TYR A 76 7.20 -6.29 -11.41
N PHE A 77 6.46 -6.72 -12.43
CA PHE A 77 5.36 -7.67 -12.32
C PHE A 77 5.65 -8.88 -13.20
N ILE A 78 6.28 -9.88 -12.64
CA ILE A 78 6.64 -11.12 -13.33
C ILE A 78 5.47 -12.11 -13.18
N PRO A 79 5.02 -12.76 -14.27
CA PRO A 79 3.94 -13.74 -14.23
C PRO A 79 4.31 -14.95 -13.37
N GLU A 80 3.30 -15.55 -12.77
CA GLU A 80 3.47 -16.75 -11.95
C GLU A 80 3.58 -18.01 -12.80
N VAL A 81 4.22 -19.05 -12.25
CA VAL A 81 4.30 -20.36 -12.91
C VAL A 81 2.88 -20.91 -13.13
N GLY A 82 2.60 -21.32 -14.35
CA GLY A 82 1.28 -21.79 -14.79
C GLY A 82 0.39 -20.73 -15.42
N ASP A 83 0.78 -19.44 -15.36
CA ASP A 83 0.07 -18.37 -16.05
C ASP A 83 0.23 -18.45 -17.57
N GLN A 84 -0.73 -17.89 -18.29
CA GLN A 84 -0.67 -17.71 -19.73
C GLN A 84 -0.15 -16.31 -20.06
N VAL A 85 0.75 -16.25 -21.03
CA VAL A 85 1.39 -15.00 -21.47
C VAL A 85 1.39 -14.89 -23.00
N LEU A 86 1.33 -13.65 -23.48
CA LEU A 86 1.51 -13.33 -24.91
C LEU A 86 3.00 -13.19 -25.20
N VAL A 87 3.49 -13.95 -26.18
CA VAL A 87 4.90 -13.96 -26.59
C VAL A 87 5.01 -13.53 -28.05
N VAL A 88 5.91 -12.61 -28.31
CA VAL A 88 6.34 -12.18 -29.65
C VAL A 88 7.80 -12.51 -29.84
N PHE A 89 8.25 -12.60 -31.09
CA PHE A 89 9.61 -12.99 -31.43
C PHE A 89 10.28 -11.89 -32.24
N GLU A 90 11.47 -11.45 -31.83
CA GLU A 90 12.24 -10.45 -32.55
C GLU A 90 12.56 -10.95 -33.96
N GLN A 91 12.01 -10.27 -34.96
CA GLN A 91 12.10 -10.68 -36.38
C GLN A 91 11.67 -12.14 -36.65
N GLY A 92 10.78 -12.68 -35.82
CA GLY A 92 10.32 -14.07 -35.91
C GLY A 92 11.29 -15.12 -35.36
N ASN A 93 12.40 -14.73 -34.74
CA ASN A 93 13.38 -15.66 -34.19
C ASN A 93 12.90 -16.27 -32.85
N ILE A 94 12.67 -17.58 -32.83
CA ILE A 94 12.19 -18.32 -31.67
C ILE A 94 13.13 -18.21 -30.45
N ASP A 95 14.41 -17.98 -30.65
CA ASP A 95 15.39 -17.84 -29.58
C ASP A 95 15.48 -16.42 -29.01
N ARG A 96 14.67 -15.47 -29.55
CA ARG A 96 14.57 -14.09 -29.08
C ARG A 96 13.14 -13.68 -28.73
N PRO A 97 12.52 -14.38 -27.76
CA PRO A 97 11.16 -14.12 -27.36
C PRO A 97 11.05 -12.95 -26.38
N PHE A 98 9.93 -12.20 -26.48
CA PHE A 98 9.52 -11.19 -25.51
C PHE A 98 8.09 -11.46 -25.06
N ILE A 99 7.87 -11.42 -23.77
CA ILE A 99 6.53 -11.45 -23.16
C ILE A 99 6.01 -10.01 -23.16
N ILE A 100 4.87 -9.77 -23.81
CA ILE A 100 4.24 -8.45 -23.95
C ILE A 100 3.02 -8.27 -23.04
N GLY A 101 2.56 -9.32 -22.37
CA GLY A 101 1.43 -9.26 -21.44
C GLY A 101 1.04 -10.62 -20.90
N ALA A 102 0.19 -10.62 -19.88
CA ALA A 102 -0.45 -11.80 -19.35
C ALA A 102 -1.86 -11.97 -19.93
N VAL A 103 -2.31 -13.20 -20.10
CA VAL A 103 -3.68 -13.55 -20.54
C VAL A 103 -4.38 -14.25 -19.40
N PRO A 104 -5.24 -13.54 -18.64
CA PRO A 104 -6.01 -14.18 -17.59
C PRO A 104 -6.95 -15.25 -18.18
N LYS A 105 -7.07 -16.39 -17.47
CA LYS A 105 -8.05 -17.40 -17.85
C LYS A 105 -9.46 -16.84 -17.76
N LEU A 106 -10.30 -17.15 -18.75
CA LEU A 106 -11.72 -16.83 -18.71
C LEU A 106 -12.33 -17.40 -17.41
N ASN A 107 -13.22 -16.64 -16.78
CA ASN A 107 -13.86 -17.00 -15.52
C ASN A 107 -12.92 -17.19 -14.31
N SER A 108 -11.72 -16.64 -14.35
CA SER A 108 -10.88 -16.57 -13.15
C SER A 108 -11.55 -15.71 -12.08
N ASN A 109 -11.36 -16.05 -10.81
CA ASN A 109 -11.93 -15.28 -9.69
C ASN A 109 -11.54 -13.80 -9.72
N PHE A 110 -10.33 -13.49 -10.23
CA PHE A 110 -9.88 -12.11 -10.37
C PHE A 110 -10.72 -11.35 -11.39
N MET A 111 -10.93 -11.95 -12.59
CA MET A 111 -11.74 -11.35 -13.64
C MET A 111 -13.22 -11.20 -13.20
N GLN A 112 -13.80 -12.24 -12.59
CA GLN A 112 -15.18 -12.18 -12.09
C GLN A 112 -15.39 -11.07 -11.05
N GLN A 113 -14.40 -10.80 -10.20
CA GLN A 113 -14.46 -9.74 -9.19
C GLN A 113 -14.23 -8.34 -9.75
N ALA A 114 -13.51 -8.22 -10.86
CA ALA A 114 -13.18 -6.94 -11.48
C ALA A 114 -14.15 -6.56 -12.60
N PHE A 115 -14.80 -7.55 -13.20
CA PHE A 115 -15.71 -7.35 -14.32
C PHE A 115 -17.12 -7.01 -13.85
N ASP A 116 -17.58 -5.83 -14.18
CA ASP A 116 -18.94 -5.37 -13.99
C ASP A 116 -19.43 -4.58 -15.24
N GLU A 117 -20.74 -4.34 -15.33
CA GLU A 117 -21.38 -3.71 -16.49
C GLU A 117 -20.87 -2.28 -16.73
N ASP A 118 -20.54 -1.55 -15.68
CA ASP A 118 -20.11 -0.16 -15.73
C ASP A 118 -18.58 0.00 -15.72
N ASN A 119 -17.82 -1.11 -15.69
CA ASN A 119 -16.34 -1.10 -15.63
C ASN A 119 -15.77 -0.22 -14.51
N GLN A 120 -16.38 -0.26 -13.35
CA GLN A 120 -16.06 0.62 -12.22
C GLN A 120 -14.71 0.32 -11.58
N PHE A 121 -14.26 -0.94 -11.58
CA PHE A 121 -13.09 -1.36 -10.81
C PHE A 121 -11.79 -1.32 -11.61
N LYS A 122 -10.76 -0.64 -11.06
CA LYS A 122 -9.37 -0.68 -11.49
C LYS A 122 -8.54 -1.29 -10.36
N ARG A 123 -7.85 -2.42 -10.62
CA ARG A 123 -7.25 -3.23 -9.54
C ARG A 123 -5.84 -3.69 -9.84
N ILE A 124 -4.99 -3.63 -8.83
CA ILE A 124 -3.74 -4.36 -8.77
C ILE A 124 -3.85 -5.33 -7.59
N LYS A 125 -3.81 -6.64 -7.87
CA LYS A 125 -3.98 -7.68 -6.85
C LYS A 125 -2.86 -8.70 -6.95
N THR A 126 -2.16 -8.94 -5.85
CA THR A 126 -1.13 -9.98 -5.78
C THR A 126 -1.74 -11.36 -5.54
N ARG A 127 -0.96 -12.41 -5.80
CA ARG A 127 -1.37 -13.80 -5.59
C ARG A 127 -1.92 -14.09 -4.19
N ASN A 128 -1.34 -13.50 -3.17
CA ASN A 128 -1.77 -13.69 -1.78
C ASN A 128 -2.97 -12.81 -1.38
N GLY A 129 -3.40 -11.86 -2.25
CA GLY A 129 -4.58 -11.05 -2.04
C GLY A 129 -4.31 -9.63 -1.51
N ASN A 130 -3.05 -9.14 -1.52
CA ASN A 130 -2.81 -7.71 -1.34
C ASN A 130 -3.45 -6.96 -2.51
N LEU A 131 -4.14 -5.86 -2.25
CA LEU A 131 -4.98 -5.17 -3.21
C LEU A 131 -4.75 -3.67 -3.16
N ILE A 132 -4.63 -3.08 -4.35
CA ILE A 132 -4.85 -1.66 -4.59
C ILE A 132 -6.05 -1.59 -5.53
N GLU A 133 -7.10 -0.89 -5.12
CA GLU A 133 -8.34 -0.77 -5.87
C GLU A 133 -8.75 0.70 -5.96
N ILE A 134 -9.17 1.09 -7.14
CA ILE A 134 -9.83 2.36 -7.41
C ILE A 134 -11.19 1.98 -7.97
N MET A 135 -12.24 2.52 -7.37
CA MET A 135 -13.61 2.37 -7.86
C MET A 135 -14.11 3.74 -8.33
N ASP A 136 -14.39 3.80 -9.63
CA ASP A 136 -15.06 4.93 -10.27
C ASP A 136 -16.56 4.60 -10.35
N ASN A 137 -17.37 5.14 -9.45
CA ASN A 137 -18.80 4.90 -9.47
C ASN A 137 -19.44 5.69 -10.62
N LYS A 138 -20.33 5.03 -11.38
CA LYS A 138 -21.05 5.65 -12.49
C LYS A 138 -21.94 6.81 -12.07
N GLU A 139 -22.46 6.75 -10.85
CA GLU A 139 -23.34 7.77 -10.29
C GLU A 139 -22.54 8.73 -9.40
N GLY A 140 -22.92 10.01 -9.40
CA GLY A 140 -22.39 11.00 -8.47
C GLY A 140 -21.15 11.76 -8.93
N GLU A 141 -20.71 11.63 -10.18
CA GLU A 141 -19.58 12.40 -10.73
C GLU A 141 -18.34 12.43 -9.82
N GLY A 142 -18.04 11.28 -9.17
CA GLY A 142 -16.95 11.11 -8.22
C GLY A 142 -17.33 11.17 -6.73
N ASP A 143 -18.55 11.60 -6.40
CA ASP A 143 -19.00 11.69 -5.00
C ASP A 143 -19.12 10.32 -4.31
N ASN A 144 -19.25 9.25 -5.10
CA ASN A 144 -19.38 7.88 -4.62
C ASN A 144 -18.12 7.03 -4.89
N ASP A 145 -17.03 7.65 -5.31
CA ASP A 145 -15.78 6.96 -5.60
C ASP A 145 -15.05 6.55 -4.33
N HIS A 146 -14.24 5.49 -4.46
CA HIS A 146 -13.34 5.15 -3.37
C HIS A 146 -11.97 4.62 -3.85
N ILE A 147 -10.95 4.82 -3.02
CA ILE A 147 -9.63 4.23 -3.18
C ILE A 147 -9.36 3.34 -1.97
N PHE A 148 -8.93 2.13 -2.24
CA PHE A 148 -8.75 1.09 -1.25
C PHE A 148 -7.37 0.44 -1.39
N ILE A 149 -6.60 0.41 -0.30
CA ILE A 149 -5.34 -0.33 -0.22
C ILE A 149 -5.45 -1.28 0.95
N LYS A 150 -5.28 -2.58 0.72
CA LYS A 150 -5.36 -3.57 1.78
C LYS A 150 -4.34 -4.69 1.63
N THR A 151 -3.90 -5.21 2.76
CA THR A 151 -3.09 -6.42 2.80
C THR A 151 -3.97 -7.66 2.70
N ALA A 152 -3.35 -8.80 2.40
CA ALA A 152 -4.02 -10.09 2.38
C ALA A 152 -4.79 -10.35 3.69
N LYS A 153 -5.96 -11.03 3.58
CA LYS A 153 -6.87 -11.33 4.69
C LYS A 153 -7.43 -10.09 5.40
N ASP A 154 -7.35 -8.92 4.76
CA ASP A 154 -7.81 -7.64 5.29
C ASP A 154 -7.16 -7.24 6.63
N THR A 155 -5.89 -7.67 6.84
CA THR A 155 -5.19 -7.42 8.11
C THR A 155 -4.98 -5.93 8.37
N TYR A 156 -4.60 -5.17 7.33
CA TYR A 156 -4.45 -3.71 7.37
C TYR A 156 -5.11 -3.09 6.16
N LYS A 157 -5.67 -1.90 6.34
CA LYS A 157 -6.30 -1.14 5.26
C LYS A 157 -6.08 0.35 5.35
N ILE A 158 -6.04 0.98 4.17
CA ILE A 158 -6.17 2.42 3.96
C ILE A 158 -7.36 2.59 3.03
N GLU A 159 -8.32 3.44 3.40
CA GLU A 159 -9.58 3.66 2.69
C GLU A 159 -9.80 5.17 2.57
N MET A 160 -10.05 5.64 1.36
CA MET A 160 -10.58 6.97 1.07
C MET A 160 -11.93 6.76 0.41
N ASP A 161 -13.00 7.18 1.07
CA ASP A 161 -14.39 6.92 0.70
C ASP A 161 -15.13 8.25 0.59
N ASN A 162 -15.45 8.63 -0.63
CA ASN A 162 -16.12 9.90 -0.91
C ASN A 162 -17.57 9.88 -0.47
N GLU A 163 -18.27 8.75 -0.64
CA GLU A 163 -19.66 8.60 -0.21
C GLU A 163 -19.80 8.77 1.30
N LYS A 164 -18.92 8.11 2.06
CA LYS A 164 -18.89 8.21 3.53
C LYS A 164 -18.11 9.40 4.04
N LYS A 165 -17.52 10.19 3.14
CA LYS A 165 -16.73 11.38 3.46
C LYS A 165 -15.68 11.11 4.53
N LYS A 166 -14.93 10.00 4.37
CA LYS A 166 -13.95 9.57 5.35
C LYS A 166 -12.63 9.12 4.74
N ILE A 167 -11.57 9.30 5.53
CA ILE A 167 -10.27 8.66 5.32
C ILE A 167 -9.99 7.80 6.54
N LEU A 168 -9.64 6.53 6.34
CA LEU A 168 -9.42 5.55 7.40
C LEU A 168 -8.13 4.77 7.17
N ILE A 169 -7.30 4.69 8.18
CA ILE A 169 -6.19 3.74 8.29
C ILE A 169 -6.48 2.87 9.50
N SER A 170 -6.55 1.55 9.33
CA SER A 170 -6.88 0.66 10.44
C SER A 170 -6.34 -0.76 10.27
N ASP A 171 -6.22 -1.48 11.39
CA ASP A 171 -6.16 -2.93 11.38
C ASP A 171 -7.56 -3.55 11.17
N LYS A 172 -7.60 -4.87 10.97
CA LYS A 172 -8.82 -5.62 10.67
C LYS A 172 -9.90 -5.49 11.76
N GLU A 173 -9.47 -5.48 13.02
CA GLU A 173 -10.36 -5.45 14.18
C GLU A 173 -10.65 -4.01 14.66
N SER A 174 -10.07 -3.01 13.96
CA SER A 174 -10.15 -1.59 14.33
C SER A 174 -9.66 -1.28 15.75
N LYS A 175 -8.76 -2.10 16.25
CA LYS A 175 -8.10 -1.89 17.55
C LYS A 175 -7.07 -0.76 17.50
N ASN A 176 -6.56 -0.47 16.31
CA ASN A 176 -5.72 0.68 16.04
C ASN A 176 -6.23 1.35 14.79
N LYS A 177 -6.63 2.62 14.88
CA LYS A 177 -7.14 3.37 13.74
C LYS A 177 -6.77 4.85 13.80
N LEU A 178 -6.65 5.42 12.61
CA LEU A 178 -6.71 6.85 12.36
C LEU A 178 -7.88 7.08 11.41
N GLU A 179 -8.86 7.86 11.84
CA GLU A 179 -10.06 8.16 11.07
C GLU A 179 -10.27 9.66 10.98
N MET A 180 -10.50 10.17 9.77
CA MET A 180 -10.92 11.53 9.51
C MET A 180 -12.32 11.49 8.92
N LYS A 181 -13.28 12.17 9.55
CA LYS A 181 -14.65 12.40 9.07
C LYS A 181 -14.74 13.82 8.53
N THR A 182 -14.61 13.98 7.21
CA THR A 182 -14.50 15.29 6.59
C THR A 182 -15.80 16.07 6.60
N GLU A 183 -16.96 15.39 6.67
CA GLU A 183 -18.27 16.01 6.72
C GLU A 183 -18.46 16.89 7.97
N ASN A 184 -17.97 16.45 9.12
CA ASN A 184 -18.15 17.13 10.41
C ASN A 184 -16.84 17.65 11.02
N GLY A 185 -15.74 17.58 10.29
CA GLY A 185 -14.43 18.07 10.73
C GLY A 185 -13.84 17.28 11.91
N GLN A 186 -14.22 16.02 12.11
CA GLN A 186 -13.73 15.18 13.22
C GLN A 186 -12.52 14.35 12.79
N MET A 187 -11.56 14.20 13.69
CA MET A 187 -10.42 13.32 13.57
C MET A 187 -10.28 12.48 14.84
N GLU A 188 -10.09 11.17 14.68
CA GLU A 188 -9.89 10.22 15.76
C GLU A 188 -8.61 9.43 15.55
N ILE A 189 -7.77 9.35 16.60
CA ILE A 189 -6.66 8.41 16.70
C ILE A 189 -7.00 7.48 17.84
N PHE A 190 -7.23 6.22 17.55
CA PHE A 190 -7.58 5.19 18.52
C PHE A 190 -6.50 4.12 18.59
N ALA A 191 -6.08 3.78 19.79
CA ALA A 191 -5.21 2.66 20.12
C ALA A 191 -5.80 1.90 21.30
N ASP A 192 -6.10 0.62 21.12
CA ASP A 192 -6.73 -0.23 22.13
C ASP A 192 -5.98 -0.27 23.47
N GLN A 193 -4.65 -0.29 23.43
CA GLN A 193 -3.85 -0.42 24.64
C GLN A 193 -3.04 0.82 24.97
N LYS A 194 -2.29 1.34 23.99
CA LYS A 194 -1.33 2.41 24.27
C LYS A 194 -1.05 3.27 23.05
N LEU A 195 -1.18 4.59 23.22
CA LEU A 195 -0.72 5.59 22.27
C LEU A 195 0.50 6.33 22.83
N THR A 196 1.57 6.43 22.06
CA THR A 196 2.76 7.20 22.42
C THR A 196 3.05 8.21 21.32
N ILE A 197 3.11 9.49 21.69
CA ILE A 197 3.52 10.59 20.80
C ILE A 197 4.89 11.07 21.29
N LYS A 198 5.89 11.09 20.39
CA LYS A 198 7.25 11.55 20.68
C LYS A 198 7.61 12.70 19.77
N CYS A 199 8.39 13.65 20.29
CA CYS A 199 9.02 14.71 19.52
C CYS A 199 10.47 14.84 19.98
N GLY A 200 11.42 14.42 19.15
CA GLY A 200 12.81 14.23 19.55
C GLY A 200 12.94 13.21 20.70
N ASP A 201 14.04 13.32 21.43
CA ASP A 201 14.33 12.39 22.55
C ASP A 201 13.74 12.85 23.89
N ASN A 202 13.36 14.14 24.01
CA ASN A 202 13.08 14.79 25.28
C ASN A 202 11.58 15.09 25.52
N ILE A 203 10.71 14.84 24.54
CA ILE A 203 9.27 15.08 24.69
C ILE A 203 8.50 13.82 24.37
N LYS A 204 7.64 13.41 25.32
CA LYS A 204 6.85 12.20 25.20
C LYS A 204 5.50 12.36 25.91
N VAL A 205 4.43 12.03 25.20
CA VAL A 205 3.10 11.90 25.76
C VAL A 205 2.66 10.45 25.61
N ILE A 206 2.29 9.81 26.70
CA ILE A 206 1.82 8.42 26.73
C ILE A 206 0.41 8.42 27.27
N MET A 207 -0.50 7.84 26.52
CA MET A 207 -1.85 7.47 26.95
C MET A 207 -1.91 5.95 27.02
N ASN A 208 -2.10 5.40 28.19
CA ASN A 208 -2.14 3.96 28.45
C ASN A 208 -3.56 3.57 28.88
N GLY A 209 -4.31 2.96 27.95
CA GLY A 209 -5.69 2.52 28.18
C GLY A 209 -5.78 1.34 29.15
N SER A 210 -4.74 0.49 29.23
CA SER A 210 -4.77 -0.69 30.12
C SER A 210 -4.79 -0.35 31.61
N ASN A 211 -4.17 0.78 31.99
CA ASN A 211 -4.14 1.24 33.39
C ASN A 211 -4.74 2.64 33.59
N GLY A 212 -5.31 3.23 32.56
CA GLY A 212 -5.99 4.52 32.61
C GLY A 212 -5.07 5.71 32.89
N THR A 213 -3.79 5.69 32.50
CA THR A 213 -2.85 6.77 32.80
C THR A 213 -2.52 7.62 31.58
N VAL A 214 -2.35 8.93 31.81
CA VAL A 214 -1.71 9.86 30.88
C VAL A 214 -0.43 10.39 31.52
N THR A 215 0.70 10.26 30.82
CA THR A 215 2.02 10.75 31.26
C THR A 215 2.55 11.75 30.25
N ILE A 216 2.98 12.91 30.74
CA ILE A 216 3.70 13.92 29.93
C ILE A 216 5.11 14.02 30.50
N ASP A 217 6.10 13.68 29.69
CA ASP A 217 7.53 13.73 30.02
C ASP A 217 8.20 14.75 29.10
N ALA A 218 8.71 15.83 29.70
CA ALA A 218 9.34 16.94 28.99
C ALA A 218 10.21 17.76 29.97
N GLN A 219 11.25 18.40 29.47
CA GLN A 219 12.06 19.32 30.28
C GLN A 219 11.26 20.52 30.79
N LYS A 220 10.25 20.95 30.03
CA LYS A 220 9.39 22.09 30.41
C LYS A 220 7.99 21.90 29.82
N VAL A 221 6.99 22.02 30.69
CA VAL A 221 5.56 22.06 30.30
C VAL A 221 5.01 23.45 30.60
N LYS A 222 4.35 24.08 29.62
CA LYS A 222 3.59 25.32 29.78
C LYS A 222 2.13 25.08 29.46
N ILE A 223 1.25 25.44 30.37
CA ILE A 223 -0.20 25.41 30.18
C ILE A 223 -0.69 26.86 30.28
N SER A 224 -1.32 27.35 29.24
CA SER A 224 -1.86 28.72 29.17
C SER A 224 -3.28 28.66 28.64
N ALA A 225 -4.20 29.29 29.29
CA ALA A 225 -5.58 29.42 28.88
C ALA A 225 -5.97 30.92 28.85
N SER A 226 -6.71 31.34 27.83
CA SER A 226 -7.16 32.74 27.70
C SER A 226 -8.33 33.11 28.61
N ASP A 227 -9.09 32.12 29.04
CA ASP A 227 -10.27 32.30 29.88
C ASP A 227 -10.13 31.54 31.23
N ALA A 228 -10.19 30.21 31.21
CA ALA A 228 -10.14 29.42 32.44
C ALA A 228 -9.30 28.14 32.26
N ALA A 229 -8.59 27.73 33.30
CA ALA A 229 -7.98 26.42 33.44
C ALA A 229 -8.50 25.73 34.68
N GLU A 230 -9.03 24.51 34.56
CA GLU A 230 -9.56 23.73 35.69
C GLU A 230 -8.79 22.43 35.85
N ILE A 231 -8.34 22.11 37.06
CA ILE A 231 -7.73 20.84 37.39
C ILE A 231 -8.53 20.23 38.56
N LYS A 232 -9.11 19.05 38.34
CA LYS A 232 -9.95 18.35 39.32
C LYS A 232 -9.49 16.92 39.51
N ALA A 233 -9.37 16.50 40.76
CA ALA A 233 -9.12 15.11 41.14
C ALA A 233 -10.10 14.67 42.20
N ASN A 234 -10.73 13.50 42.07
CA ASN A 234 -11.69 13.01 43.05
C ASN A 234 -11.05 12.53 44.37
N SER A 235 -9.80 12.07 44.32
CA SER A 235 -9.10 11.51 45.49
C SER A 235 -7.92 12.37 45.90
N ARG A 236 -6.93 12.55 45.04
CA ARG A 236 -5.69 13.23 45.41
C ARG A 236 -5.20 14.11 44.28
N MET A 237 -4.76 15.30 44.61
CA MET A 237 -3.98 16.17 43.74
C MET A 237 -2.66 16.51 44.46
N THR A 238 -1.53 16.31 43.76
CA THR A 238 -0.20 16.63 44.30
C THR A 238 0.48 17.60 43.35
N ALA A 239 1.04 18.69 43.85
CA ALA A 239 1.92 19.61 43.15
C ALA A 239 3.23 19.69 43.93
N GLU A 240 4.33 19.30 43.30
CA GLU A 240 5.65 19.22 43.93
C GLU A 240 6.69 19.88 43.01
N GLY A 241 7.63 20.60 43.59
CA GLY A 241 8.71 21.25 42.87
C GLY A 241 9.68 21.96 43.83
N GLY A 242 10.91 22.23 43.38
CA GLY A 242 11.88 22.99 44.16
C GLY A 242 11.37 24.38 44.56
N ASN A 243 10.59 25.02 43.66
CA ASN A 243 9.84 26.23 43.95
C ASN A 243 8.42 26.08 43.39
N VAL A 244 7.42 26.27 44.22
CA VAL A 244 6.00 26.29 43.85
C VAL A 244 5.45 27.69 44.11
N THR A 245 4.99 28.38 43.10
CA THR A 245 4.34 29.69 43.23
C THR A 245 2.88 29.59 42.79
N VAL A 246 1.97 30.01 43.65
CA VAL A 246 0.54 30.15 43.36
C VAL A 246 0.15 31.59 43.59
N SER A 247 -0.31 32.28 42.56
CA SER A 247 -0.69 33.71 42.66
C SER A 247 -2.04 33.97 41.96
N GLY A 248 -2.82 34.84 42.56
CA GLY A 248 -4.05 35.34 42.01
C GLY A 248 -4.07 36.88 42.07
N ASN A 249 -4.35 37.54 40.97
CA ASN A 249 -4.34 39.02 40.91
C ASN A 249 -5.48 39.65 41.72
N SER A 250 -6.62 38.97 41.81
CA SER A 250 -7.80 39.48 42.53
C SER A 250 -8.06 38.68 43.81
N MET A 251 -7.99 37.37 43.76
CA MET A 251 -8.26 36.51 44.88
C MET A 251 -7.53 35.15 44.76
N LEU A 252 -6.93 34.70 45.81
CA LEU A 252 -6.52 33.32 46.03
C LEU A 252 -7.35 32.73 47.15
N LYS A 253 -8.15 31.69 46.86
CA LYS A 253 -9.00 31.02 47.88
C LYS A 253 -8.55 29.59 48.06
N LEU A 254 -8.12 29.26 49.28
CA LEU A 254 -7.87 27.90 49.76
C LEU A 254 -8.98 27.49 50.68
N LYS A 255 -9.70 26.40 50.40
CA LYS A 255 -10.83 25.90 51.17
C LYS A 255 -10.73 24.40 51.35
N SER A 256 -10.90 23.91 52.58
CA SER A 256 -11.05 22.51 52.91
C SER A 256 -12.25 22.31 53.82
N SER A 257 -12.91 21.15 53.74
CA SER A 257 -13.88 20.70 54.75
C SER A 257 -13.20 20.04 55.96
N GLY A 258 -11.93 19.72 55.87
CA GLY A 258 -11.07 19.21 56.93
C GLY A 258 -9.92 20.16 57.24
N PRO A 259 -8.90 19.72 57.98
CA PRO A 259 -7.76 20.57 58.32
C PRO A 259 -7.02 21.12 57.08
N VAL A 260 -6.51 22.34 57.17
CA VAL A 260 -5.51 22.92 56.28
C VAL A 260 -4.23 23.06 57.07
N THR A 261 -3.18 22.35 56.66
CA THR A 261 -1.86 22.43 57.28
C THR A 261 -0.93 23.25 56.40
N VAL A 262 -0.26 24.23 56.99
CA VAL A 262 0.77 25.04 56.31
C VAL A 262 2.03 24.95 57.15
N GLU A 263 3.08 24.39 56.60
CA GLU A 263 4.38 24.23 57.29
C GLU A 263 5.48 24.91 56.51
N GLY A 264 6.40 25.54 57.19
CA GLY A 264 7.57 26.20 56.57
C GLY A 264 8.31 27.10 57.53
N THR A 265 9.55 27.44 57.23
CA THR A 265 10.40 28.32 58.04
C THR A 265 11.10 29.35 57.17
N PRO A 266 10.70 30.66 57.28
CA PRO A 266 9.56 31.21 58.01
C PRO A 266 8.23 31.13 57.24
N ILE A 267 7.08 31.12 57.94
CA ILE A 267 5.76 31.42 57.36
C ILE A 267 5.53 32.93 57.55
N LYS A 268 5.31 33.68 56.43
CA LYS A 268 4.93 35.10 56.43
C LYS A 268 3.48 35.22 56.01
N LEU A 269 2.65 35.76 56.87
CA LEU A 269 1.26 36.15 56.57
C LEU A 269 1.22 37.68 56.59
N GLY A 270 0.96 38.27 55.41
CA GLY A 270 0.93 39.72 55.21
C GLY A 270 -0.48 40.30 55.18
#